data_670cde9145adc53e7410dd9017368ef8
#
_entry.id   670cde9145adc53e7410dd9017368ef8
#
_cell.length_a   1.000
_cell.length_b   1.000
_cell.length_c   1.000
_cell.angle_alpha   90.00
_cell.angle_beta   90.00
_cell.angle_gamma   90.00
#
_symmetry.space_group_name_H-M   'P 1'
#
loop_
_entity.id
_entity.type
_entity.pdbx_description
1 polymer ?
#
loop_
_entity_poly.entity_id
_entity_poly.type
_entity_poly.pdbx_seq_one_letter_code
_entity_poly.pdbx_strand_id
1 'polypeptide(L)'
;MTSQDFDLVVIGGGPSGYAAAFAAVAADLKVALIERDRVGGTCLHRGCIPAKELLETAAVHRTVVQAGEYGIDAQEPVIDFSVAQERKRAVVERLFAGITHLVGSKAITLLEGTGRLAGDHAVEISFN
;
A
#
# COMPACT_ATOMS: atom_id res chain seq x y z
N MET A 1 5.43 25.60 -18.59
CA MET A 1 5.45 24.76 -17.38
C MET A 1 4.52 25.40 -16.36
N THR A 2 3.51 24.68 -15.90
CA THR A 2 2.62 25.20 -14.83
C THR A 2 3.27 24.90 -13.48
N SER A 3 3.54 25.95 -12.71
CA SER A 3 4.02 25.82 -11.34
C SER A 3 2.84 25.86 -10.38
N GLN A 4 2.90 25.07 -9.31
CA GLN A 4 1.93 25.06 -8.21
C GLN A 4 2.69 25.12 -6.89
N ASP A 5 2.17 25.87 -5.93
CA ASP A 5 2.77 26.00 -4.61
C ASP A 5 2.09 25.07 -3.59
N PHE A 6 2.92 24.40 -2.79
CA PHE A 6 2.52 23.53 -1.70
C PHE A 6 3.39 23.81 -0.47
N ASP A 7 2.83 23.60 0.72
CA ASP A 7 3.61 23.70 1.96
C ASP A 7 4.51 22.47 2.13
N LEU A 8 4.07 21.31 1.63
CA LEU A 8 4.83 20.06 1.63
C LEU A 8 4.61 19.28 0.33
N VAL A 9 5.72 18.84 -0.25
CA VAL A 9 5.71 17.88 -1.37
C VAL A 9 6.34 16.58 -0.93
N VAL A 10 5.60 15.48 -1.03
CA VAL A 10 6.05 14.14 -0.68
C VAL A 10 6.32 13.35 -1.96
N ILE A 11 7.53 12.84 -2.12
CA ILE A 11 7.93 11.99 -3.25
C ILE A 11 7.85 10.52 -2.82
N GLY A 12 6.91 9.79 -3.42
CA GLY A 12 6.63 8.39 -3.15
C GLY A 12 5.43 8.15 -2.25
N GLY A 13 4.42 7.45 -2.77
CA GLY A 13 3.16 7.14 -2.11
C GLY A 13 3.17 5.82 -1.32
N GLY A 14 4.32 5.35 -0.89
CA GLY A 14 4.44 4.20 0.01
C GLY A 14 3.97 4.52 1.44
N PRO A 15 4.05 3.54 2.39
CA PRO A 15 3.53 3.72 3.75
C PRO A 15 4.03 4.97 4.46
N SER A 16 5.31 5.29 4.35
CA SER A 16 5.88 6.50 4.95
C SER A 16 5.37 7.78 4.28
N GLY A 17 5.25 7.75 2.94
CA GLY A 17 4.84 8.91 2.16
C GLY A 17 3.38 9.31 2.42
N TYR A 18 2.44 8.37 2.31
CA TYR A 18 1.05 8.71 2.59
C TYR A 18 0.81 9.02 4.08
N ALA A 19 1.55 8.38 5.00
CA ALA A 19 1.45 8.72 6.42
C ALA A 19 1.94 10.15 6.70
N ALA A 20 3.06 10.56 6.09
CA ALA A 20 3.55 11.94 6.18
C ALA A 20 2.55 12.94 5.57
N ALA A 21 1.98 12.60 4.41
CA ALA A 21 0.96 13.44 3.76
C ALA A 21 -0.29 13.60 4.64
N PHE A 22 -0.78 12.51 5.26
CA PHE A 22 -1.92 12.59 6.19
C PHE A 22 -1.63 13.43 7.42
N ALA A 23 -0.44 13.27 8.01
CA ALA A 23 -0.03 14.07 9.17
C ALA A 23 0.07 15.55 8.83
N ALA A 24 0.59 15.90 7.66
CA ALA A 24 0.72 17.28 7.20
C ALA A 24 -0.65 17.93 6.94
N VAL A 25 -1.57 17.23 6.29
CA VAL A 25 -2.95 17.73 6.10
C VAL A 25 -3.68 17.89 7.44
N ALA A 26 -3.44 17.01 8.41
CA ALA A 26 -4.00 17.16 9.76
C ALA A 26 -3.45 18.39 10.52
N ALA A 27 -2.34 18.96 10.05
CA ALA A 27 -1.73 20.21 10.51
C ALA A 27 -2.10 21.40 9.59
N ASP A 28 -3.17 21.28 8.80
CA ASP A 28 -3.68 22.29 7.89
C ASP A 28 -2.70 22.72 6.78
N LEU A 29 -1.73 21.88 6.43
CA LEU A 29 -0.80 22.15 5.34
C LEU A 29 -1.39 21.74 3.98
N LYS A 30 -1.06 22.52 2.95
CA LYS A 30 -1.35 22.17 1.55
C LYS A 30 -0.32 21.18 1.04
N VAL A 31 -0.75 19.96 0.72
CA VAL A 31 0.14 18.82 0.46
C VAL A 31 -0.02 18.29 -0.96
N ALA A 32 1.13 18.09 -1.65
CA ALA A 32 1.20 17.25 -2.84
C ALA A 32 1.87 15.90 -2.50
N LEU A 33 1.31 14.82 -3.04
CA LEU A 33 1.87 13.47 -3.00
C LEU A 33 2.17 13.03 -4.44
N ILE A 34 3.43 12.76 -4.74
CA ILE A 34 3.87 12.31 -6.06
C ILE A 34 4.11 10.80 -6.01
N GLU A 35 3.42 10.05 -6.87
CA GLU A 35 3.62 8.60 -7.00
C GLU A 35 3.70 8.22 -8.48
N ARG A 36 4.70 7.41 -8.82
CA ARG A 36 4.94 7.01 -10.22
C ARG A 36 4.20 5.74 -10.66
N ASP A 37 3.69 4.96 -9.71
CA ASP A 37 2.99 3.70 -9.96
C ASP A 37 1.62 3.74 -9.23
N ARG A 38 1.51 3.05 -8.12
CA ARG A 38 0.26 2.97 -7.34
C ARG A 38 0.52 3.37 -5.89
N VAL A 39 -0.36 4.20 -5.33
CA VAL A 39 -0.32 4.53 -3.89
C VAL A 39 -0.36 3.26 -3.05
N GLY A 40 0.40 3.22 -1.97
CA GLY A 40 0.65 2.02 -1.16
C GLY A 40 2.06 1.45 -1.37
N GLY A 41 2.67 1.75 -2.53
CA GLY A 41 4.07 1.41 -2.83
C GLY A 41 4.37 -0.09 -2.77
N THR A 42 5.64 -0.43 -2.67
CA THR A 42 6.12 -1.82 -2.63
C THR A 42 5.48 -2.63 -1.50
N CYS A 43 5.31 -2.04 -0.33
CA CYS A 43 4.75 -2.73 0.83
C CYS A 43 3.35 -3.29 0.56
N LEU A 44 2.45 -2.48 0.01
CA LEU A 44 1.08 -2.89 -0.28
C LEU A 44 1.01 -3.86 -1.46
N HIS A 45 1.71 -3.55 -2.55
CA HIS A 45 1.50 -4.25 -3.83
C HIS A 45 2.40 -5.46 -4.03
N ARG A 46 3.64 -5.44 -3.51
CA ARG A 46 4.69 -6.43 -3.83
C ARG A 46 5.48 -6.93 -2.62
N GLY A 47 5.18 -6.45 -1.42
CA GLY A 47 5.96 -6.73 -0.21
C GLY A 47 5.14 -7.21 0.97
N CYS A 48 4.95 -6.33 1.95
CA CYS A 48 4.42 -6.68 3.28
C CYS A 48 3.06 -7.38 3.23
N ILE A 49 2.11 -6.84 2.48
CA ILE A 49 0.75 -7.37 2.44
C ILE A 49 0.68 -8.71 1.71
N PRO A 50 1.18 -8.83 0.45
CA PRO A 50 1.23 -10.14 -0.22
C PRO A 50 1.94 -11.22 0.59
N ALA A 51 3.07 -10.87 1.22
CA ALA A 51 3.83 -11.83 2.04
C ALA A 51 3.03 -12.30 3.25
N LYS A 52 2.36 -11.39 3.96
CA LYS A 52 1.52 -11.75 5.12
C LYS A 52 0.35 -12.65 4.75
N GLU A 53 -0.30 -12.42 3.62
CA GLU A 53 -1.41 -13.27 3.16
C GLU A 53 -0.94 -14.71 2.83
N LEU A 54 0.24 -14.87 2.25
CA LEU A 54 0.81 -16.19 2.00
C LEU A 54 1.29 -16.86 3.29
N LEU A 55 1.85 -16.11 4.23
CA LEU A 55 2.21 -16.61 5.55
C LEU A 55 0.98 -17.07 6.35
N GLU A 56 -0.14 -16.36 6.23
CA GLU A 56 -1.41 -16.75 6.85
C GLU A 56 -1.92 -18.08 6.28
N THR A 57 -1.84 -18.27 4.96
CA THR A 57 -2.17 -19.56 4.33
C THR A 57 -1.32 -20.69 4.92
N ALA A 58 -0.01 -20.48 5.11
CA ALA A 58 0.88 -21.45 5.72
C ALA A 58 0.56 -21.70 7.22
N ALA A 59 0.15 -20.66 7.94
CA ALA A 59 -0.24 -20.77 9.34
C ALA A 59 -1.51 -21.60 9.51
N VAL A 60 -2.54 -21.34 8.69
CA VAL A 60 -3.79 -22.13 8.68
C VAL A 60 -3.50 -23.59 8.33
N HIS A 61 -2.69 -23.86 7.31
CA HIS A 61 -2.28 -25.22 6.96
C HIS A 61 -1.63 -25.93 8.16
N ARG A 62 -0.68 -25.28 8.82
CA ARG A 62 0.00 -25.83 10.01
C ARG A 62 -0.99 -26.12 11.14
N THR A 63 -1.94 -25.23 11.38
CA THR A 63 -2.98 -25.42 12.40
C THR A 63 -3.81 -26.68 12.12
N VAL A 64 -4.18 -26.91 10.86
CA VAL A 64 -4.94 -28.11 10.49
C VAL A 64 -4.09 -29.38 10.64
N VAL A 65 -2.82 -29.36 10.22
CA VAL A 65 -1.90 -30.50 10.40
C VAL A 65 -1.72 -30.88 11.88
N GLN A 66 -1.67 -29.88 12.76
CA GLN A 66 -1.48 -30.06 14.21
C GLN A 66 -2.80 -30.27 14.97
N ALA A 67 -3.94 -30.30 14.31
CA ALA A 67 -5.26 -30.38 14.97
C ALA A 67 -5.41 -31.62 15.85
N GLY A 68 -4.76 -32.74 15.52
CA GLY A 68 -4.76 -33.97 16.31
C GLY A 68 -4.22 -33.81 17.74
N GLU A 69 -3.30 -32.88 17.97
CA GLU A 69 -2.77 -32.54 19.30
C GLU A 69 -3.87 -31.99 20.23
N TYR A 70 -4.94 -31.45 19.65
CA TYR A 70 -6.10 -30.88 20.35
C TYR A 70 -7.31 -31.85 20.35
N GLY A 71 -7.13 -33.10 19.90
CA GLY A 71 -8.22 -34.08 19.80
C GLY A 71 -9.18 -33.83 18.64
N ILE A 72 -8.78 -33.03 17.66
CA ILE A 72 -9.56 -32.74 16.44
C ILE A 72 -9.07 -33.66 15.33
N ASP A 73 -9.96 -34.54 14.84
CA ASP A 73 -9.67 -35.38 13.67
C ASP A 73 -9.86 -34.57 12.39
N ALA A 74 -8.74 -34.22 11.74
CA ALA A 74 -8.72 -33.52 10.48
C ALA A 74 -7.96 -34.33 9.44
N GLN A 75 -8.50 -34.38 8.22
CA GLN A 75 -7.78 -34.99 7.09
C GLN A 75 -6.54 -34.17 6.75
N GLU A 76 -5.54 -34.84 6.18
CA GLU A 76 -4.32 -34.14 5.71
C GLU A 76 -4.67 -33.05 4.71
N PRO A 77 -4.37 -31.77 5.02
CA PRO A 77 -4.77 -30.66 4.17
C PRO A 77 -3.89 -30.55 2.93
N VAL A 78 -4.52 -30.25 1.79
CA VAL A 78 -3.83 -29.91 0.55
C VAL A 78 -4.01 -28.43 0.27
N ILE A 79 -2.92 -27.73 -0.03
CA ILE A 79 -2.98 -26.31 -0.38
C ILE A 79 -3.32 -26.17 -1.85
N ASP A 80 -4.48 -25.57 -2.16
CA ASP A 80 -4.73 -25.00 -3.49
C ASP A 80 -4.08 -23.61 -3.56
N PHE A 81 -2.90 -23.56 -4.18
CA PHE A 81 -2.14 -22.32 -4.28
C PHE A 81 -2.80 -21.26 -5.16
N SER A 82 -3.67 -21.66 -6.10
CA SER A 82 -4.42 -20.70 -6.93
C SER A 82 -5.40 -19.91 -6.07
N VAL A 83 -6.11 -20.56 -5.17
CA VAL A 83 -7.03 -19.93 -4.20
C VAL A 83 -6.27 -19.00 -3.25
N ALA A 84 -5.10 -19.43 -2.74
CA ALA A 84 -4.25 -18.59 -1.90
C ALA A 84 -3.81 -17.32 -2.63
N GLN A 85 -3.45 -17.42 -3.90
CA GLN A 85 -3.08 -16.28 -4.74
C GLN A 85 -4.26 -15.34 -5.03
N GLU A 86 -5.45 -15.88 -5.25
CA GLU A 86 -6.67 -15.08 -5.45
C GLU A 86 -7.04 -14.30 -4.18
N ARG A 87 -7.02 -14.97 -3.03
CA ARG A 87 -7.22 -14.33 -1.72
C ARG A 87 -6.23 -13.19 -1.50
N LYS A 88 -4.95 -13.42 -1.72
CA LYS A 88 -3.90 -12.40 -1.63
C LYS A 88 -4.20 -11.19 -2.53
N ARG A 89 -4.56 -11.43 -3.80
CA ARG A 89 -4.90 -10.35 -4.75
C ARG A 89 -6.11 -9.55 -4.27
N ALA A 90 -7.16 -10.22 -3.82
CA ALA A 90 -8.35 -9.57 -3.30
C ALA A 90 -8.08 -8.65 -2.10
N VAL A 91 -7.20 -9.08 -1.19
CA VAL A 91 -6.79 -8.25 -0.04
C VAL A 91 -6.00 -7.03 -0.49
N VAL A 92 -5.03 -7.20 -1.38
CA VAL A 92 -4.23 -6.08 -1.93
C VAL A 92 -5.13 -5.06 -2.62
N GLU A 93 -6.04 -5.48 -3.49
CA GLU A 93 -6.92 -4.55 -4.20
C GLU A 93 -7.91 -3.84 -3.27
N ARG A 94 -8.44 -4.52 -2.26
CA ARG A 94 -9.29 -3.89 -1.25
C ARG A 94 -8.55 -2.80 -0.47
N LEU A 95 -7.32 -3.07 -0.04
CA LEU A 95 -6.50 -2.10 0.68
C LEU A 95 -6.08 -0.93 -0.22
N PHE A 96 -5.77 -1.21 -1.49
CA PHE A 96 -5.48 -0.17 -2.47
C PHE A 96 -6.66 0.77 -2.69
N ALA A 97 -7.86 0.23 -2.86
CA ALA A 97 -9.07 1.04 -2.99
C ALA A 97 -9.28 1.91 -1.73
N GLY A 98 -9.04 1.36 -0.54
CA GLY A 98 -9.13 2.10 0.72
C GLY A 98 -8.13 3.25 0.82
N ILE A 99 -6.86 3.02 0.53
CA ILE A 99 -5.84 4.08 0.61
C ILE A 99 -6.05 5.16 -0.46
N THR A 100 -6.44 4.78 -1.66
CA THR A 100 -6.76 5.72 -2.75
C THR A 100 -7.94 6.63 -2.36
N HIS A 101 -8.99 6.05 -1.78
CA HIS A 101 -10.12 6.83 -1.26
C HIS A 101 -9.67 7.81 -0.16
N LEU A 102 -8.84 7.35 0.79
CA LEU A 102 -8.34 8.21 1.87
C LEU A 102 -7.49 9.37 1.34
N VAL A 103 -6.60 9.12 0.40
CA VAL A 103 -5.78 10.18 -0.23
C VAL A 103 -6.69 11.22 -0.89
N GLY A 104 -7.69 10.78 -1.68
CA GLY A 104 -8.63 11.69 -2.33
C GLY A 104 -9.52 12.47 -1.36
N SER A 105 -9.93 11.86 -0.24
CA SER A 105 -10.81 12.49 0.75
C SER A 105 -10.12 13.50 1.67
N LYS A 106 -8.78 13.46 1.78
CA LYS A 106 -7.99 14.28 2.72
C LYS A 106 -7.43 15.57 2.12
N ALA A 107 -7.92 16.01 0.97
CA ALA A 107 -7.42 17.20 0.28
C ALA A 107 -5.91 17.14 -0.08
N ILE A 108 -5.37 15.93 -0.27
CA ILE A 108 -4.03 15.73 -0.79
C ILE A 108 -4.09 15.81 -2.32
N THR A 109 -3.26 16.63 -2.91
CA THR A 109 -3.10 16.66 -4.36
C THR A 109 -2.22 15.49 -4.79
N LEU A 110 -2.84 14.43 -5.33
CA LEU A 110 -2.10 13.31 -5.89
C LEU A 110 -1.63 13.66 -7.30
N LEU A 111 -0.34 13.53 -7.54
CA LEU A 111 0.31 13.77 -8.83
C LEU A 111 0.95 12.47 -9.32
N GLU A 112 0.45 11.94 -10.42
CA GLU A 112 0.93 10.67 -11.00
C GLU A 112 2.14 10.92 -11.89
N GLY A 113 3.32 10.51 -11.42
CA GLY A 113 4.57 10.73 -12.13
C GLY A 113 5.80 10.50 -11.28
N THR A 114 6.95 10.76 -11.88
CA THR A 114 8.25 10.66 -11.21
C THR A 114 8.69 12.04 -10.72
N GLY A 115 8.79 12.23 -9.40
CA GLY A 115 9.30 13.44 -8.77
C GLY A 115 10.81 13.43 -8.61
N ARG A 116 11.43 14.58 -8.82
CA ARG A 116 12.86 14.83 -8.56
C ARG A 116 13.04 16.17 -7.84
N LEU A 117 13.99 16.22 -6.91
CA LEU A 117 14.41 17.49 -6.31
C LEU A 117 15.09 18.34 -7.39
N ALA A 118 14.65 19.58 -7.53
CA ALA A 118 15.11 20.52 -8.55
C ALA A 118 15.69 21.81 -7.92
N GLY A 119 16.52 21.66 -6.89
CA GLY A 119 17.09 22.75 -6.11
C GLY A 119 16.37 22.98 -4.80
N ASP A 120 16.63 24.13 -4.18
CA ASP A 120 16.02 24.50 -2.91
C ASP A 120 14.53 24.77 -3.09
N HIS A 121 13.70 24.08 -2.34
CA HIS A 121 12.24 24.27 -2.32
C HIS A 121 11.52 24.00 -3.65
N ALA A 122 12.10 23.21 -4.57
CA ALA A 122 11.48 22.85 -5.83
C ALA A 122 11.52 21.36 -6.10
N VAL A 123 10.41 20.82 -6.65
CA VAL A 123 10.29 19.46 -7.15
C VAL A 123 9.81 19.52 -8.59
N GLU A 124 10.55 18.88 -9.48
CA GLU A 124 10.17 18.66 -10.86
C GLU A 124 9.45 17.33 -11.02
N ILE A 125 8.39 17.31 -11.82
CA ILE A 125 7.60 16.09 -12.07
C ILE A 125 7.62 15.78 -13.56
N SER A 126 7.99 14.55 -13.89
CA SER A 126 7.77 13.94 -15.19
C SER A 126 6.51 13.09 -15.11
N PHE A 127 5.44 13.51 -15.78
CA PHE A 127 4.18 12.76 -15.83
C PHE A 127 4.34 11.49 -16.70
N ASN A 128 3.61 10.43 -16.33
CA ASN A 128 3.60 9.15 -17.05
C ASN A 128 2.83 9.27 -18.37
#